data_7780e506fb985c81f68ee34daeb048d8
#
_entry.id   7780e506fb985c81f68ee34daeb048d8
#
_cell.length_a   1.000
_cell.length_b   1.000
_cell.length_c   1.000
_cell.angle_alpha   90.00
_cell.angle_beta   90.00
_cell.angle_gamma   90.00
#
_symmetry.space_group_name_H-M   'P 1'
#
loop_
_entity.id
_entity.type
_entity.pdbx_description
1 polymer ?
#
loop_
_entity_poly.entity_id
_entity_poly.type
_entity_poly.pdbx_seq_one_letter_code
_entity_poly.pdbx_strand_id
1 'polypeptide(L)'
;MRTSTVLSASVGAILVSASLAQWASPVLAAEREALAHGIAGMVKDEAGHPLAGAWVTEVNTTTTSRPRKTVVTNESGHYVIPDLPGPGAYDIRVRVYGYADRWLKNVSAGAAADINYGPEDRLDNHEMAAQYPAQYWLSLLDSPSESKIKAAGFADQRAWMGQFTLNCMLCHQLGTAITRRPKTREEWDAVLKLAGNMDGSADALNRDLLLDTLAGWSQKIQGGVLPPETPAKPTGKEAAYVLTEWEVGTQFSYQHDLGAAYVWDPAIGAAPPKGATGKWIYTGDIGWGTIYGVNAETGQVKVWDIPFVPAKKWAFASWNVYPWKSNPHTLEVDKDGRLVILADISDEDGPGVLPVGNRDIVIFDPRTESWVPIVTKCDTHTIRIDQQGRYWLSGNIDLLCMYDPSTKTERQWNLPVAFKSLAGFLYGIDVAPDGTVWFSQPWGNSIGRYDPATDTIKQWEIPAPGFGPRRLSTDSKGNVWLPFANGQLGVYEPKTERFRFWATPGPKRQSPSSSADYHYNLFVDRTGNAGKRDTVYISGTDSDSIIAFDPETEAFVTYRVPNLGFFTRELEAFDGGIWTVYSNDPAKHVEKDPNQEAPVPRVVRFEFPK
;
A
#
# COMPACT_ATOMS: atom_id res chain seq x y z
N MET A 1 88.87 -35.30 -32.03
CA MET A 1 88.81 -35.19 -30.56
C MET A 1 87.67 -34.34 -30.18
N ARG A 2 86.76 -34.86 -29.34
CA ARG A 2 85.54 -34.35 -28.81
C ARG A 2 84.38 -34.30 -29.81
N THR A 3 83.65 -35.38 -29.75
CA THR A 3 82.30 -35.61 -30.24
C THR A 3 81.28 -34.82 -29.42
N SER A 4 80.42 -34.04 -30.07
CA SER A 4 79.26 -33.38 -29.48
C SER A 4 77.99 -34.13 -29.92
N THR A 5 77.35 -34.71 -28.95
CA THR A 5 76.13 -35.45 -29.12
C THR A 5 74.95 -34.43 -29.10
N VAL A 6 74.14 -34.46 -30.16
CA VAL A 6 72.87 -33.68 -30.22
C VAL A 6 71.75 -34.51 -29.59
N LEU A 7 71.23 -34.06 -28.52
CA LEU A 7 69.95 -34.58 -27.91
C LEU A 7 68.75 -33.92 -28.55
N SER A 8 67.97 -34.71 -29.28
CA SER A 8 66.64 -34.31 -29.74
C SER A 8 65.65 -34.37 -28.58
N ALA A 9 65.07 -33.23 -28.16
CA ALA A 9 63.98 -33.17 -27.21
C ALA A 9 62.66 -33.30 -27.98
N SER A 10 61.99 -34.44 -27.76
CA SER A 10 60.57 -34.64 -28.13
C SER A 10 59.67 -33.87 -27.18
N VAL A 11 58.99 -32.86 -27.69
CA VAL A 11 57.92 -32.15 -26.94
C VAL A 11 56.69 -33.02 -26.93
N GLY A 12 56.45 -33.68 -25.80
CA GLY A 12 55.20 -34.37 -25.50
C GLY A 12 54.15 -33.30 -25.18
N ALA A 13 53.16 -33.16 -26.04
CA ALA A 13 51.94 -32.38 -25.73
C ALA A 13 51.16 -33.13 -24.67
N ILE A 14 51.25 -32.69 -23.41
CA ILE A 14 50.34 -33.10 -22.34
C ILE A 14 49.02 -32.35 -22.59
N LEU A 15 48.05 -33.07 -23.12
CA LEU A 15 46.64 -32.65 -23.09
C LEU A 15 46.20 -32.64 -21.62
N VAL A 16 46.29 -31.47 -20.97
CA VAL A 16 45.57 -31.19 -19.74
C VAL A 16 44.13 -30.92 -20.15
N SER A 17 43.33 -31.95 -20.24
CA SER A 17 41.88 -31.85 -20.18
C SER A 17 41.54 -31.43 -18.74
N ALA A 18 41.67 -30.14 -18.46
CA ALA A 18 41.16 -29.56 -17.24
C ALA A 18 39.65 -29.69 -17.27
N SER A 19 39.15 -30.61 -16.48
CA SER A 19 37.75 -30.66 -16.03
C SER A 19 37.44 -29.37 -15.26
N LEU A 20 37.05 -28.31 -15.97
CA LEU A 20 36.49 -27.06 -15.44
C LEU A 20 35.01 -27.23 -15.02
N ALA A 21 34.67 -28.38 -14.54
CA ALA A 21 33.28 -28.74 -14.19
C ALA A 21 33.13 -29.10 -12.72
N GLN A 22 33.68 -28.39 -11.77
CA GLN A 22 33.40 -28.68 -10.36
C GLN A 22 33.55 -27.57 -9.30
N TRP A 23 33.58 -26.28 -9.69
CA TRP A 23 33.45 -25.19 -8.72
C TRP A 23 32.58 -24.05 -9.29
N ALA A 24 31.39 -24.40 -9.77
CA ALA A 24 30.35 -23.40 -9.89
C ALA A 24 29.91 -23.07 -8.47
N SER A 25 30.19 -21.85 -8.03
CA SER A 25 29.64 -21.31 -6.77
C SER A 25 28.13 -21.58 -6.73
N PRO A 26 27.54 -21.95 -5.59
CA PRO A 26 26.08 -22.10 -5.48
C PRO A 26 25.29 -20.92 -6.01
N VAL A 27 25.86 -19.72 -5.93
CA VAL A 27 25.32 -18.48 -6.52
C VAL A 27 25.23 -18.57 -8.04
N LEU A 28 26.28 -19.05 -8.73
CA LEU A 28 26.28 -19.22 -10.18
C LEU A 28 25.35 -20.34 -10.66
N ALA A 29 25.10 -21.34 -9.83
CA ALA A 29 24.13 -22.39 -10.14
C ALA A 29 22.68 -21.85 -10.00
N ALA A 30 22.38 -21.11 -8.94
CA ALA A 30 21.09 -20.47 -8.73
C ALA A 30 20.79 -19.40 -9.79
N GLU A 31 21.79 -18.60 -10.19
CA GLU A 31 21.66 -17.66 -11.33
C GLU A 31 21.41 -18.38 -12.66
N ARG A 32 22.03 -19.52 -12.91
CA ARG A 32 21.78 -20.33 -14.11
C ARG A 32 20.39 -20.96 -14.12
N GLU A 33 19.89 -21.37 -12.98
CA GLU A 33 18.55 -21.95 -12.82
C GLU A 33 17.49 -20.84 -12.97
N ALA A 34 17.69 -19.67 -12.35
CA ALA A 34 16.87 -18.49 -12.53
C ALA A 34 16.86 -18.01 -14.00
N LEU A 35 17.97 -18.10 -14.70
CA LEU A 35 18.07 -17.79 -16.13
C LEU A 35 17.37 -18.79 -17.04
N ALA A 36 17.22 -20.04 -16.64
CA ALA A 36 16.52 -21.04 -17.45
C ALA A 36 15.02 -20.75 -17.64
N HIS A 37 14.43 -20.05 -16.66
CA HIS A 37 12.99 -19.70 -16.61
C HIS A 37 12.73 -18.21 -16.41
N GLY A 38 13.75 -17.38 -16.48
CA GLY A 38 13.70 -15.94 -16.25
C GLY A 38 14.17 -15.12 -17.45
N ILE A 39 14.30 -13.81 -17.24
CA ILE A 39 14.95 -12.88 -18.19
C ILE A 39 16.01 -12.10 -17.40
N ALA A 40 17.21 -11.98 -17.96
CA ALA A 40 18.28 -11.20 -17.35
C ALA A 40 18.91 -10.25 -18.35
N GLY A 41 19.62 -9.25 -17.86
CA GLY A 41 20.32 -8.29 -18.72
C GLY A 41 20.96 -7.16 -17.93
N MET A 42 21.44 -6.18 -18.66
CA MET A 42 22.04 -4.96 -18.14
C MET A 42 21.33 -3.73 -18.67
N VAL A 43 21.22 -2.71 -17.81
CA VAL A 43 20.73 -1.38 -18.19
C VAL A 43 21.93 -0.42 -18.18
N LYS A 44 22.12 0.33 -19.26
CA LYS A 44 23.22 1.28 -19.43
C LYS A 44 22.73 2.63 -19.92
N ASP A 45 23.45 3.69 -19.56
CA ASP A 45 23.25 5.03 -20.07
C ASP A 45 23.82 5.20 -21.49
N GLU A 46 23.67 6.39 -22.07
CA GLU A 46 24.14 6.74 -23.40
C GLU A 46 25.67 6.73 -23.56
N ALA A 47 26.40 6.77 -22.45
CA ALA A 47 27.87 6.62 -22.45
C ALA A 47 28.32 5.18 -22.25
N GLY A 48 27.38 4.25 -22.07
CA GLY A 48 27.65 2.84 -21.81
C GLY A 48 27.92 2.51 -20.33
N HIS A 49 27.73 3.47 -19.42
CA HIS A 49 27.90 3.19 -17.99
C HIS A 49 26.68 2.45 -17.43
N PRO A 50 26.88 1.55 -16.45
CA PRO A 50 25.78 0.85 -15.81
C PRO A 50 24.80 1.81 -15.10
N LEU A 51 23.50 1.57 -15.24
CA LEU A 51 22.45 2.29 -14.52
C LEU A 51 21.92 1.45 -13.37
N ALA A 52 22.35 1.77 -12.14
CA ALA A 52 21.78 1.23 -10.92
C ALA A 52 20.42 1.87 -10.62
N GLY A 53 19.53 1.09 -9.94
CA GLY A 53 18.23 1.59 -9.47
C GLY A 53 17.20 1.79 -10.59
N ALA A 54 17.37 1.14 -11.73
CA ALA A 54 16.35 1.08 -12.77
C ALA A 54 15.36 -0.04 -12.46
N TRP A 55 14.07 0.26 -12.55
CA TRP A 55 13.02 -0.75 -12.48
C TRP A 55 12.87 -1.44 -13.82
N VAL A 56 12.99 -2.75 -13.82
CA VAL A 56 12.80 -3.59 -15.00
C VAL A 56 11.56 -4.44 -14.78
N THR A 57 10.52 -4.16 -15.53
CA THR A 57 9.21 -4.79 -15.41
C THR A 57 8.93 -5.66 -16.60
N GLU A 58 8.68 -6.93 -16.36
CA GLU A 58 8.09 -7.85 -17.33
C GLU A 58 6.57 -7.72 -17.29
N VAL A 59 5.94 -7.72 -18.45
CA VAL A 59 4.49 -7.66 -18.60
C VAL A 59 4.03 -8.87 -19.40
N ASN A 60 3.29 -9.76 -18.76
CA ASN A 60 2.62 -10.85 -19.46
C ASN A 60 1.32 -10.34 -20.10
N THR A 61 1.27 -10.33 -21.42
CA THR A 61 0.11 -9.85 -22.16
C THR A 61 -0.88 -10.96 -22.55
N THR A 62 -0.61 -12.21 -22.18
CA THR A 62 -1.38 -13.39 -22.61
C THR A 62 -2.51 -13.77 -21.64
N THR A 63 -2.48 -13.29 -20.39
CA THR A 63 -3.48 -13.58 -19.35
C THR A 63 -4.36 -12.38 -19.05
N THR A 64 -5.55 -12.63 -18.50
CA THR A 64 -6.55 -11.60 -18.19
C THR A 64 -6.07 -10.63 -17.11
N SER A 65 -5.38 -11.13 -16.08
CA SER A 65 -4.83 -10.30 -14.99
C SER A 65 -3.54 -9.60 -15.35
N ARG A 66 -2.98 -9.88 -16.55
CA ARG A 66 -1.72 -9.30 -17.03
C ARG A 66 -0.66 -9.22 -15.93
N PRO A 67 -0.28 -10.36 -15.34
CA PRO A 67 0.70 -10.37 -14.26
C PRO A 67 1.99 -9.71 -14.71
N ARG A 68 2.62 -8.98 -13.78
CA ARG A 68 3.85 -8.25 -14.02
C ARG A 68 4.82 -8.56 -12.92
N LYS A 69 6.07 -8.78 -13.28
CA LYS A 69 7.16 -8.85 -12.30
C LYS A 69 8.14 -7.70 -12.51
N THR A 70 8.45 -7.00 -11.44
CA THR A 70 9.43 -5.92 -11.43
C THR A 70 10.58 -6.29 -10.51
N VAL A 71 11.79 -6.06 -11.00
CA VAL A 71 13.04 -6.10 -10.23
C VAL A 71 13.77 -4.78 -10.42
N VAL A 72 14.77 -4.52 -9.57
CA VAL A 72 15.60 -3.33 -9.65
C VAL A 72 17.02 -3.71 -10.04
N THR A 73 17.66 -2.93 -10.93
CA THR A 73 19.05 -3.15 -11.29
C THR A 73 19.98 -2.87 -10.10
N ASN A 74 20.97 -3.73 -9.92
CA ASN A 74 22.02 -3.56 -8.91
C ASN A 74 23.03 -2.46 -9.31
N GLU A 75 24.07 -2.25 -8.50
CA GLU A 75 25.10 -1.23 -8.72
C GLU A 75 25.86 -1.39 -10.05
N SER A 76 25.93 -2.60 -10.59
CA SER A 76 26.53 -2.88 -11.91
C SER A 76 25.51 -2.80 -13.05
N GLY A 77 24.31 -2.30 -12.82
CA GLY A 77 23.25 -2.19 -13.83
C GLY A 77 22.62 -3.51 -14.23
N HIS A 78 22.96 -4.60 -13.54
CA HIS A 78 22.48 -5.94 -13.86
C HIS A 78 21.15 -6.23 -13.19
N TYR A 79 20.28 -7.00 -13.85
CA TYR A 79 19.00 -7.47 -13.32
C TYR A 79 18.70 -8.92 -13.70
N VAL A 80 17.89 -9.58 -12.89
CA VAL A 80 17.33 -10.91 -13.17
C VAL A 80 15.86 -10.90 -12.74
N ILE A 81 14.94 -11.14 -13.68
CA ILE A 81 13.52 -11.37 -13.42
C ILE A 81 13.34 -12.90 -13.30
N PRO A 82 13.09 -13.45 -12.11
CA PRO A 82 12.99 -14.89 -11.91
C PRO A 82 11.59 -15.42 -12.24
N ASP A 83 11.49 -16.73 -12.44
CA ASP A 83 10.24 -17.51 -12.41
C ASP A 83 9.10 -16.91 -13.26
N LEU A 84 9.35 -16.73 -14.54
CA LEU A 84 8.33 -16.28 -15.47
C LEU A 84 7.24 -17.34 -15.66
N PRO A 85 5.96 -16.94 -15.79
CA PRO A 85 4.86 -17.88 -15.93
C PRO A 85 4.85 -18.54 -17.32
N GLY A 86 5.62 -19.60 -17.49
CA GLY A 86 5.61 -20.48 -18.68
C GLY A 86 6.35 -19.95 -19.91
N PRO A 87 6.38 -20.72 -20.98
CA PRO A 87 6.97 -20.32 -22.25
C PRO A 87 6.09 -19.24 -22.90
N GLY A 88 6.69 -18.14 -23.30
CA GLY A 88 5.99 -17.04 -23.96
C GLY A 88 6.93 -15.94 -24.38
N ALA A 89 6.36 -14.94 -25.02
CA ALA A 89 7.03 -13.69 -25.30
C ALA A 89 6.51 -12.62 -24.33
N TYR A 90 7.42 -11.89 -23.76
CA TYR A 90 7.16 -10.89 -22.73
C TYR A 90 7.55 -9.52 -23.23
N ASP A 91 6.81 -8.51 -22.86
CA ASP A 91 7.22 -7.13 -23.04
C ASP A 91 8.00 -6.69 -21.81
N ILE A 92 9.19 -6.10 -21.99
CA ILE A 92 10.02 -5.58 -20.92
C ILE A 92 9.98 -4.07 -20.95
N ARG A 93 9.57 -3.45 -19.86
CA ARG A 93 9.67 -2.00 -19.64
C ARG A 93 10.82 -1.70 -18.69
N VAL A 94 11.61 -0.71 -19.02
CA VAL A 94 12.60 -0.15 -18.09
C VAL A 94 12.25 1.28 -17.79
N ARG A 95 12.22 1.60 -16.51
CA ARG A 95 12.01 2.95 -15.96
C ARG A 95 13.15 3.32 -15.04
N VAL A 96 13.71 4.50 -15.23
CA VAL A 96 14.70 5.10 -14.34
C VAL A 96 14.53 6.62 -14.35
N TYR A 97 14.66 7.27 -13.20
CA TYR A 97 14.51 8.73 -13.11
C TYR A 97 15.49 9.45 -14.06
N GLY A 98 14.96 10.40 -14.83
CA GLY A 98 15.69 11.20 -15.80
C GLY A 98 15.75 10.64 -17.21
N TYR A 99 15.11 9.49 -17.46
CA TYR A 99 14.97 8.91 -18.78
C TYR A 99 13.53 8.56 -19.09
N ALA A 100 13.17 8.61 -20.38
CA ALA A 100 11.90 8.10 -20.87
C ALA A 100 11.85 6.57 -20.72
N ASP A 101 10.64 6.00 -20.55
CA ASP A 101 10.48 4.56 -20.47
C ASP A 101 10.96 3.88 -21.77
N ARG A 102 11.81 2.87 -21.63
CA ARG A 102 12.23 2.01 -22.76
C ARG A 102 11.46 0.69 -22.71
N TRP A 103 11.10 0.23 -23.91
CA TRP A 103 10.39 -1.02 -24.08
C TRP A 103 11.12 -1.94 -25.03
N LEU A 104 11.33 -3.19 -24.60
CA LEU A 104 11.65 -4.30 -25.48
C LEU A 104 10.41 -5.16 -25.66
N LYS A 105 10.11 -5.52 -26.91
CA LYS A 105 8.92 -6.29 -27.24
C LYS A 105 9.28 -7.74 -27.57
N ASN A 106 8.39 -8.67 -27.21
CA ASN A 106 8.52 -10.09 -27.59
C ASN A 106 9.82 -10.77 -27.12
N VAL A 107 10.27 -10.48 -25.89
CA VAL A 107 11.43 -11.12 -25.28
C VAL A 107 11.05 -12.51 -24.79
N SER A 108 11.79 -13.53 -25.19
CA SER A 108 11.53 -14.92 -24.76
C SER A 108 12.12 -15.19 -23.37
N ALA A 109 11.47 -16.06 -22.61
CA ALA A 109 12.07 -16.60 -21.38
C ALA A 109 13.43 -17.24 -21.68
N GLY A 110 14.41 -17.09 -20.78
CA GLY A 110 15.79 -17.52 -20.96
C GLY A 110 16.65 -16.60 -21.80
N ALA A 111 16.11 -15.50 -22.35
CA ALA A 111 16.87 -14.56 -23.16
C ALA A 111 17.68 -13.57 -22.31
N ALA A 112 18.80 -13.11 -22.89
CA ALA A 112 19.46 -11.90 -22.42
C ALA A 112 18.79 -10.67 -23.05
N ALA A 113 18.43 -9.69 -22.22
CA ALA A 113 17.71 -8.49 -22.64
C ALA A 113 18.44 -7.23 -22.15
N ASP A 114 19.50 -6.86 -22.83
CA ASP A 114 20.24 -5.63 -22.52
C ASP A 114 19.51 -4.40 -23.04
N ILE A 115 19.48 -3.36 -22.22
CA ILE A 115 18.85 -2.07 -22.53
C ILE A 115 19.90 -0.96 -22.47
N ASN A 116 20.06 -0.26 -23.58
CA ASN A 116 20.95 0.89 -23.67
C ASN A 116 20.11 2.14 -23.97
N TYR A 117 20.19 3.14 -23.11
CA TYR A 117 19.59 4.45 -23.34
C TYR A 117 20.42 5.26 -24.33
N GLY A 118 19.76 6.05 -25.17
CA GLY A 118 20.41 7.05 -26.03
C GLY A 118 20.27 8.45 -25.45
N PRO A 119 20.98 9.45 -26.02
CA PRO A 119 20.82 10.85 -25.63
C PRO A 119 19.39 11.37 -25.80
N GLU A 120 18.67 10.82 -26.78
CA GLU A 120 17.27 11.14 -27.07
C GLU A 120 16.27 10.68 -26.00
N ASP A 121 16.68 9.75 -25.14
CA ASP A 121 15.84 9.24 -24.07
C ASP A 121 15.93 10.11 -22.80
N ARG A 122 16.87 11.07 -22.74
CA ARG A 122 16.98 11.96 -21.58
C ARG A 122 15.79 12.90 -21.49
N LEU A 123 15.24 12.98 -20.29
CA LEU A 123 14.16 13.90 -19.97
C LEU A 123 14.73 15.24 -19.50
N ASP A 124 14.01 16.32 -19.81
CA ASP A 124 14.29 17.60 -19.16
C ASP A 124 13.86 17.59 -17.69
N ASN A 125 14.15 18.66 -16.96
CA ASN A 125 13.86 18.73 -15.54
C ASN A 125 12.36 18.67 -15.21
N HIS A 126 11.48 19.19 -16.07
CA HIS A 126 10.03 19.13 -15.89
C HIS A 126 9.49 17.74 -16.17
N GLU A 127 9.93 17.11 -17.24
CA GLU A 127 9.59 15.74 -17.61
C GLU A 127 10.08 14.75 -16.54
N MET A 128 11.30 14.94 -16.05
CA MET A 128 11.85 14.13 -14.96
C MET A 128 11.03 14.32 -13.68
N ALA A 129 10.68 15.55 -13.30
CA ALA A 129 9.87 15.80 -12.12
C ALA A 129 8.46 15.21 -12.25
N ALA A 130 7.92 15.04 -13.46
CA ALA A 130 6.65 14.37 -13.68
C ALA A 130 6.68 12.87 -13.27
N GLN A 131 7.87 12.26 -13.21
CA GLN A 131 8.06 10.88 -12.73
C GLN A 131 8.10 10.78 -11.18
N TYR A 132 8.12 11.91 -10.45
CA TYR A 132 8.26 11.90 -9.00
C TYR A 132 6.95 11.50 -8.29
N PRO A 133 7.02 10.74 -7.20
CA PRO A 133 5.89 10.46 -6.34
C PRO A 133 5.19 11.74 -5.84
N ALA A 134 3.92 11.62 -5.50
CA ALA A 134 3.06 12.73 -5.11
C ALA A 134 3.63 13.57 -3.96
N GLN A 135 4.29 12.96 -2.98
CA GLN A 135 4.89 13.65 -1.84
C GLN A 135 5.92 14.72 -2.22
N TYR A 136 6.65 14.54 -3.33
CA TYR A 136 7.63 15.53 -3.79
C TYR A 136 6.95 16.80 -4.27
N TRP A 137 5.84 16.67 -4.97
CA TRP A 137 5.02 17.79 -5.40
C TRP A 137 4.27 18.43 -4.25
N LEU A 138 3.83 17.64 -3.28
CA LEU A 138 3.17 18.13 -2.09
C LEU A 138 4.13 18.90 -1.17
N SER A 139 5.43 18.64 -1.23
CA SER A 139 6.44 19.41 -0.48
C SER A 139 6.52 20.88 -0.88
N LEU A 140 5.99 21.24 -2.07
CA LEU A 140 5.87 22.63 -2.52
C LEU A 140 4.72 23.41 -1.83
N LEU A 141 3.82 22.71 -1.13
CA LEU A 141 2.69 23.35 -0.45
C LEU A 141 3.20 24.02 0.83
N ASP A 142 3.07 25.37 0.89
CA ASP A 142 3.40 26.12 2.09
C ASP A 142 2.33 25.94 3.16
N SER A 143 2.75 25.70 4.38
CA SER A 143 1.85 25.83 5.52
C SER A 143 1.47 27.30 5.71
N PRO A 144 0.21 27.61 6.04
CA PRO A 144 -0.18 28.98 6.40
C PRO A 144 0.65 29.52 7.56
N SER A 145 0.75 30.84 7.65
CA SER A 145 1.47 31.46 8.76
C SER A 145 0.81 31.14 10.10
N GLU A 146 1.64 31.07 11.16
CA GLU A 146 1.16 30.73 12.50
C GLU A 146 0.05 31.67 13.01
N SER A 147 0.12 32.95 12.66
CA SER A 147 -0.90 33.94 13.01
C SER A 147 -2.25 33.63 12.36
N LYS A 148 -2.27 33.25 11.07
CA LYS A 148 -3.49 32.85 10.36
C LYS A 148 -4.07 31.55 10.93
N ILE A 149 -3.21 30.60 11.28
CA ILE A 149 -3.59 29.31 11.85
C ILE A 149 -4.24 29.50 13.22
N LYS A 150 -3.65 30.30 14.10
CA LYS A 150 -4.23 30.65 15.41
C LYS A 150 -5.54 31.42 15.28
N ALA A 151 -5.64 32.33 14.33
CA ALA A 151 -6.88 33.04 14.03
C ALA A 151 -7.99 32.10 13.54
N ALA A 152 -7.64 31.00 12.87
CA ALA A 152 -8.54 29.94 12.45
C ALA A 152 -8.90 28.93 13.56
N GLY A 153 -8.38 29.12 14.79
CA GLY A 153 -8.71 28.29 15.94
C GLY A 153 -7.83 27.05 16.16
N PHE A 154 -6.75 26.89 15.39
CA PHE A 154 -5.80 25.80 15.58
C PHE A 154 -4.67 26.16 16.56
N ALA A 155 -4.15 25.17 17.24
CA ALA A 155 -3.09 25.37 18.24
C ALA A 155 -1.78 25.87 17.61
N ASP A 156 -1.37 25.25 16.50
CA ASP A 156 -0.13 25.54 15.78
C ASP A 156 -0.18 25.02 14.32
N GLN A 157 0.91 25.20 13.58
CA GLN A 157 1.02 24.72 12.19
C GLN A 157 0.92 23.19 12.10
N ARG A 158 1.41 22.45 13.08
CA ARG A 158 1.37 20.99 13.10
C ARG A 158 -0.07 20.49 13.20
N ALA A 159 -0.87 21.11 14.07
CA ALA A 159 -2.27 20.79 14.26
C ALA A 159 -3.07 20.99 12.96
N TRP A 160 -2.87 22.12 12.28
CA TRP A 160 -3.55 22.41 11.03
C TRP A 160 -3.09 21.47 9.90
N MET A 161 -1.78 21.30 9.72
CA MET A 161 -1.23 20.42 8.67
C MET A 161 -1.61 18.96 8.88
N GLY A 162 -1.68 18.49 10.10
CA GLY A 162 -2.15 17.14 10.41
C GLY A 162 -3.61 16.94 10.02
N GLN A 163 -4.47 17.91 10.34
CA GLN A 163 -5.86 17.87 9.89
C GLN A 163 -6.00 18.03 8.37
N PHE A 164 -5.18 18.86 7.75
CA PHE A 164 -5.12 18.99 6.29
C PHE A 164 -4.81 17.64 5.64
N THR A 165 -3.73 16.99 6.04
CA THR A 165 -3.37 15.67 5.49
C THR A 165 -4.41 14.60 5.79
N LEU A 166 -4.90 14.54 7.02
CA LEU A 166 -5.91 13.56 7.41
C LEU A 166 -7.19 13.66 6.57
N ASN A 167 -7.64 14.87 6.26
CA ASN A 167 -8.89 15.08 5.52
C ASN A 167 -8.69 15.12 4.00
N CYS A 168 -7.62 15.77 3.50
CA CYS A 168 -7.43 15.94 2.05
C CYS A 168 -6.81 14.72 1.35
N MET A 169 -6.16 13.83 2.12
CA MET A 169 -5.48 12.64 1.56
C MET A 169 -6.17 11.34 1.98
N LEU A 170 -7.41 11.44 2.44
CA LEU A 170 -8.21 10.32 2.90
C LEU A 170 -8.50 9.30 1.79
N CYS A 171 -8.73 9.78 0.58
CA CYS A 171 -9.29 9.01 -0.53
C CYS A 171 -8.30 8.77 -1.66
N HIS A 172 -7.41 9.74 -1.89
CA HIS A 172 -6.40 9.70 -2.96
C HIS A 172 -5.18 10.54 -2.58
N GLN A 173 -4.09 10.33 -3.30
CA GLN A 173 -2.89 11.14 -3.17
C GLN A 173 -3.15 12.60 -3.58
N LEU A 174 -2.50 13.52 -2.88
CA LEU A 174 -2.44 14.95 -3.24
C LEU A 174 -1.03 15.27 -3.76
N GLY A 175 -0.90 15.65 -5.02
CA GLY A 175 0.38 15.85 -5.72
C GLY A 175 0.51 15.00 -6.98
N THR A 176 -0.52 14.22 -7.31
CA THR A 176 -0.64 13.52 -8.59
C THR A 176 -0.83 14.51 -9.74
N ALA A 177 -0.62 14.06 -10.97
CA ALA A 177 -0.76 14.91 -12.17
C ALA A 177 -2.11 15.65 -12.25
N ILE A 178 -3.20 14.99 -11.84
CA ILE A 178 -4.54 15.61 -11.86
C ILE A 178 -4.72 16.63 -10.73
N THR A 179 -4.24 16.33 -9.52
CA THR A 179 -4.43 17.22 -8.37
C THR A 179 -3.54 18.46 -8.47
N ARG A 180 -2.35 18.34 -9.06
CA ARG A 180 -1.40 19.46 -9.25
C ARG A 180 -1.69 20.32 -10.49
N ARG A 181 -2.74 20.04 -11.28
CA ARG A 181 -3.20 20.97 -12.32
C ARG A 181 -3.48 22.32 -11.68
N PRO A 182 -2.89 23.42 -12.21
CA PRO A 182 -3.10 24.75 -11.64
C PRO A 182 -4.58 25.12 -11.61
N LYS A 183 -5.02 25.60 -10.47
CA LYS A 183 -6.39 26.04 -10.23
C LYS A 183 -6.39 27.36 -9.49
N THR A 184 -7.33 28.22 -9.83
CA THR A 184 -7.63 29.42 -9.05
C THR A 184 -8.29 29.04 -7.71
N ARG A 185 -8.44 30.01 -6.84
CA ARG A 185 -9.13 29.82 -5.57
C ARG A 185 -10.60 29.40 -5.77
N GLU A 186 -11.27 30.00 -6.76
CA GLU A 186 -12.67 29.72 -7.12
C GLU A 186 -12.81 28.30 -7.71
N GLU A 187 -11.87 27.89 -8.55
CA GLU A 187 -11.84 26.52 -9.11
C GLU A 187 -11.60 25.47 -8.03
N TRP A 188 -10.73 25.74 -7.05
CA TRP A 188 -10.56 24.87 -5.89
C TRP A 188 -11.84 24.78 -5.06
N ASP A 189 -12.52 25.89 -4.79
CA ASP A 189 -13.79 25.89 -4.05
C ASP A 189 -14.88 25.07 -4.78
N ALA A 190 -14.95 25.20 -6.11
CA ALA A 190 -15.86 24.40 -6.91
C ALA A 190 -15.55 22.90 -6.85
N VAL A 191 -14.26 22.51 -6.92
CA VAL A 191 -13.84 21.11 -6.78
C VAL A 191 -14.21 20.55 -5.40
N LEU A 192 -13.94 21.29 -4.33
CA LEU A 192 -14.25 20.85 -2.96
C LEU A 192 -15.76 20.67 -2.76
N LYS A 193 -16.59 21.55 -3.31
CA LYS A 193 -18.06 21.43 -3.26
C LYS A 193 -18.60 20.23 -4.05
N LEU A 194 -17.96 19.88 -5.18
CA LEU A 194 -18.35 18.73 -6.00
C LEU A 194 -17.94 17.40 -5.39
N ALA A 195 -16.90 17.38 -4.56
CA ALA A 195 -16.34 16.19 -3.97
C ALA A 195 -17.02 15.80 -2.63
N GLY A 196 -18.31 15.99 -2.49
CA GLY A 196 -19.14 15.53 -1.38
C GLY A 196 -18.57 15.83 0.01
N ASN A 197 -17.86 14.88 0.57
CA ASN A 197 -17.29 15.02 1.93
C ASN A 197 -16.22 16.10 2.06
N MET A 198 -15.63 16.59 0.96
CA MET A 198 -14.61 17.62 1.00
C MET A 198 -15.17 18.98 1.37
N ASP A 199 -16.46 19.23 1.13
CA ASP A 199 -17.10 20.48 1.48
C ASP A 199 -17.08 20.71 3.01
N GLY A 200 -17.52 19.74 3.79
CA GLY A 200 -17.45 19.78 5.26
C GLY A 200 -16.01 19.78 5.80
N SER A 201 -15.10 19.05 5.15
CA SER A 201 -13.67 19.04 5.52
C SER A 201 -13.02 20.40 5.28
N ALA A 202 -13.41 21.12 4.21
CA ALA A 202 -12.93 22.47 3.93
C ALA A 202 -13.34 23.46 5.02
N ASP A 203 -14.57 23.36 5.49
CA ASP A 203 -15.06 24.22 6.59
C ASP A 203 -14.34 23.90 7.92
N ALA A 204 -14.11 22.62 8.20
CA ALA A 204 -13.36 22.19 9.38
C ALA A 204 -11.90 22.69 9.39
N LEU A 205 -11.30 22.91 8.22
CA LEU A 205 -9.94 23.45 8.04
C LEU A 205 -9.88 24.98 7.98
N ASN A 206 -10.98 25.67 8.14
CA ASN A 206 -11.21 27.05 7.77
C ASN A 206 -11.07 27.25 6.25
N ARG A 207 -12.19 27.23 5.55
CA ARG A 207 -12.28 27.22 4.07
C ARG A 207 -11.39 28.26 3.40
N ASP A 208 -11.39 29.50 3.89
CA ASP A 208 -10.59 30.57 3.30
C ASP A 208 -9.08 30.27 3.41
N LEU A 209 -8.66 29.79 4.57
CA LEU A 209 -7.26 29.41 4.80
C LEU A 209 -6.83 28.23 3.91
N LEU A 210 -7.71 27.25 3.75
CA LEU A 210 -7.47 26.11 2.85
C LEU A 210 -7.38 26.53 1.40
N LEU A 211 -8.34 27.33 0.93
CA LEU A 211 -8.38 27.78 -0.46
C LEU A 211 -7.16 28.66 -0.81
N ASP A 212 -6.77 29.59 0.08
CA ASP A 212 -5.55 30.38 -0.10
C ASP A 212 -4.30 29.50 -0.22
N THR A 213 -4.22 28.47 0.61
CA THR A 213 -3.10 27.50 0.63
C THR A 213 -3.02 26.72 -0.68
N LEU A 214 -4.14 26.15 -1.13
CA LEU A 214 -4.21 25.36 -2.37
C LEU A 214 -3.97 26.23 -3.61
N ALA A 215 -4.52 27.45 -3.65
CA ALA A 215 -4.27 28.39 -4.75
C ALA A 215 -2.81 28.83 -4.81
N GLY A 216 -2.18 29.11 -3.66
CA GLY A 216 -0.74 29.42 -3.58
C GLY A 216 0.14 28.27 -4.08
N TRP A 217 -0.21 27.03 -3.74
CA TRP A 217 0.46 25.83 -4.26
C TRP A 217 0.31 25.72 -5.79
N SER A 218 -0.90 25.90 -6.32
CA SER A 218 -1.17 25.94 -7.77
C SER A 218 -0.36 27.03 -8.49
N GLN A 219 -0.24 28.22 -7.91
CA GLN A 219 0.54 29.32 -8.50
C GLN A 219 2.03 28.98 -8.61
N LYS A 220 2.62 28.33 -7.60
CA LYS A 220 4.00 27.86 -7.67
C LYS A 220 4.21 26.88 -8.82
N ILE A 221 3.33 25.89 -8.95
CA ILE A 221 3.41 24.88 -10.02
C ILE A 221 3.24 25.55 -11.39
N GLN A 222 2.27 26.44 -11.54
CA GLN A 222 2.03 27.20 -12.76
C GLN A 222 3.23 28.09 -13.13
N GLY A 223 3.92 28.63 -12.13
CA GLY A 223 5.15 29.40 -12.30
C GLY A 223 6.38 28.57 -12.64
N GLY A 224 6.23 27.25 -12.82
CA GLY A 224 7.33 26.34 -13.18
C GLY A 224 8.23 25.94 -12.00
N VAL A 225 7.79 26.15 -10.76
CA VAL A 225 8.55 25.70 -9.58
C VAL A 225 8.50 24.17 -9.51
N LEU A 226 9.66 23.55 -9.49
CA LEU A 226 9.84 22.11 -9.37
C LEU A 226 10.11 21.71 -7.92
N PRO A 227 9.83 20.43 -7.54
CA PRO A 227 10.24 19.91 -6.25
C PRO A 227 11.74 20.12 -6.00
N PRO A 228 12.14 20.62 -4.82
CA PRO A 228 13.54 20.95 -4.54
C PRO A 228 14.44 19.72 -4.38
N GLU A 229 13.83 18.57 -4.09
CA GLU A 229 14.53 17.31 -3.93
C GLU A 229 14.17 16.34 -5.07
N THR A 230 15.14 15.54 -5.49
CA THR A 230 14.95 14.45 -6.46
C THR A 230 14.81 13.13 -5.69
N PRO A 231 13.86 12.23 -6.07
CA PRO A 231 13.79 10.93 -5.47
C PRO A 231 15.10 10.16 -5.60
N ALA A 232 15.58 9.59 -4.51
CA ALA A 232 16.73 8.72 -4.55
C ALA A 232 16.43 7.47 -5.40
N LYS A 233 17.39 7.04 -6.21
CA LYS A 233 17.32 5.76 -6.91
C LYS A 233 17.43 4.64 -5.87
N PRO A 234 16.63 3.57 -5.97
CA PRO A 234 16.76 2.45 -5.04
C PRO A 234 18.12 1.76 -5.22
N THR A 235 18.80 1.53 -4.11
CA THR A 235 20.12 0.87 -4.08
C THR A 235 20.22 -0.06 -2.87
N GLY A 236 21.16 -1.00 -2.88
CA GLY A 236 21.38 -1.90 -1.76
C GLY A 236 20.10 -2.65 -1.36
N LYS A 237 19.70 -2.54 -0.10
CA LYS A 237 18.47 -3.19 0.40
C LYS A 237 17.20 -2.66 -0.26
N GLU A 238 17.16 -1.40 -0.63
CA GLU A 238 16.01 -0.78 -1.31
C GLU A 238 15.80 -1.29 -2.74
N ALA A 239 16.85 -1.86 -3.37
CA ALA A 239 16.79 -2.50 -4.68
C ALA A 239 16.54 -4.02 -4.60
N ALA A 240 16.61 -4.60 -3.39
CA ALA A 240 16.58 -6.03 -3.19
C ALA A 240 15.14 -6.51 -2.89
N TYR A 241 14.29 -6.52 -3.91
CA TYR A 241 12.94 -7.10 -3.84
C TYR A 241 12.47 -7.54 -5.22
N VAL A 242 11.48 -8.42 -5.23
CA VAL A 242 10.68 -8.73 -6.41
C VAL A 242 9.27 -8.25 -6.15
N LEU A 243 8.75 -7.42 -7.06
CA LEU A 243 7.37 -6.95 -7.03
C LEU A 243 6.58 -7.74 -8.06
N THR A 244 5.48 -8.38 -7.65
CA THR A 244 4.54 -9.01 -8.57
C THR A 244 3.18 -8.32 -8.45
N GLU A 245 2.56 -8.01 -9.58
CA GLU A 245 1.30 -7.28 -9.65
C GLU A 245 0.32 -8.04 -10.56
N TRP A 246 -0.97 -8.04 -10.21
CA TRP A 246 -2.07 -8.62 -10.99
C TRP A 246 -3.20 -7.60 -11.13
N GLU A 247 -3.60 -7.31 -12.37
CA GLU A 247 -4.72 -6.40 -12.64
C GLU A 247 -6.05 -7.03 -12.19
N VAL A 248 -6.87 -6.25 -11.47
CA VAL A 248 -8.20 -6.63 -10.98
C VAL A 248 -9.22 -5.54 -11.28
N GLY A 249 -10.35 -5.93 -11.83
CA GLY A 249 -11.40 -4.98 -12.17
C GLY A 249 -11.10 -4.18 -13.44
N THR A 250 -11.53 -2.93 -13.44
CA THR A 250 -11.43 -1.98 -14.56
C THR A 250 -10.90 -0.63 -14.07
N GLN A 251 -10.67 0.30 -14.98
CA GLN A 251 -10.32 1.69 -14.64
C GLN A 251 -11.37 2.42 -13.77
N PHE A 252 -12.56 1.87 -13.62
CA PHE A 252 -13.64 2.40 -12.79
C PHE A 252 -13.80 1.63 -11.47
N SER A 253 -12.99 0.63 -11.26
CA SER A 253 -12.99 -0.18 -10.04
C SER A 253 -12.26 0.55 -8.92
N TYR A 254 -12.74 0.35 -7.69
CA TYR A 254 -12.20 0.96 -6.49
C TYR A 254 -11.95 -0.10 -5.43
N GLN A 255 -10.79 -0.73 -5.51
CA GLN A 255 -10.38 -1.74 -4.55
C GLN A 255 -9.98 -1.08 -3.23
N HIS A 256 -10.39 -1.68 -2.12
CA HIS A 256 -10.11 -1.10 -0.80
C HIS A 256 -9.18 -1.97 0.04
N ASP A 257 -9.66 -3.09 0.55
CA ASP A 257 -8.89 -4.00 1.37
C ASP A 257 -8.70 -5.35 0.65
N LEU A 258 -7.80 -6.16 1.17
CA LEU A 258 -7.55 -7.51 0.67
C LEU A 258 -7.65 -8.53 1.80
N GLY A 259 -7.88 -9.79 1.44
CA GLY A 259 -7.82 -10.93 2.34
C GLY A 259 -6.99 -12.05 1.70
N ALA A 260 -5.89 -12.40 2.34
CA ALA A 260 -4.98 -13.44 1.91
C ALA A 260 -4.80 -14.54 2.95
N ALA A 261 -4.68 -14.17 4.24
CA ALA A 261 -4.38 -15.10 5.31
C ALA A 261 -5.16 -14.80 6.60
N TYR A 262 -5.32 -15.82 7.43
CA TYR A 262 -5.77 -15.62 8.80
C TYR A 262 -4.64 -15.04 9.65
N VAL A 263 -4.91 -13.93 10.31
CA VAL A 263 -3.90 -13.13 11.03
C VAL A 263 -3.12 -13.94 12.10
N TRP A 264 -3.76 -14.91 12.76
CA TRP A 264 -3.16 -15.70 13.82
C TRP A 264 -2.41 -16.95 13.34
N ASP A 265 -2.75 -17.39 12.14
CA ASP A 265 -2.05 -18.48 11.45
C ASP A 265 -1.94 -18.12 9.96
N PRO A 266 -0.84 -17.47 9.56
CA PRO A 266 -0.64 -17.09 8.15
C PRO A 266 -0.52 -18.28 7.20
N ALA A 267 -0.38 -19.51 7.71
CA ALA A 267 -0.42 -20.72 6.88
C ALA A 267 -1.85 -21.05 6.43
N ILE A 268 -2.86 -20.55 7.14
CA ILE A 268 -4.27 -20.64 6.75
C ILE A 268 -4.56 -19.49 5.78
N GLY A 269 -4.38 -19.73 4.49
CA GLY A 269 -4.76 -18.79 3.45
C GLY A 269 -6.25 -18.83 3.15
N ALA A 270 -6.70 -17.86 2.38
CA ALA A 270 -8.05 -17.84 1.83
C ALA A 270 -8.29 -19.08 0.96
N ALA A 271 -9.47 -19.70 1.09
CA ALA A 271 -9.81 -20.90 0.35
C ALA A 271 -9.87 -20.63 -1.16
N PRO A 272 -9.48 -21.59 -2.02
CA PRO A 272 -9.64 -21.47 -3.44
C PRO A 272 -11.14 -21.49 -3.83
N PRO A 273 -11.52 -20.83 -4.94
CA PRO A 273 -12.88 -20.91 -5.45
C PRO A 273 -13.28 -22.33 -5.87
N LYS A 274 -14.57 -22.56 -5.97
CA LYS A 274 -15.15 -23.83 -6.38
C LYS A 274 -14.48 -24.38 -7.65
N GLY A 275 -13.95 -25.61 -7.54
CA GLY A 275 -13.27 -26.30 -8.63
C GLY A 275 -11.89 -25.75 -9.00
N ALA A 276 -11.34 -24.82 -8.21
CA ALA A 276 -10.00 -24.30 -8.37
C ALA A 276 -9.05 -24.83 -7.28
N THR A 277 -7.76 -24.66 -7.53
CA THR A 277 -6.67 -24.99 -6.61
C THR A 277 -5.69 -23.82 -6.52
N GLY A 278 -4.66 -23.92 -5.71
CA GLY A 278 -3.60 -22.92 -5.58
C GLY A 278 -3.93 -21.82 -4.56
N LYS A 279 -3.10 -20.79 -4.56
CA LYS A 279 -3.14 -19.69 -3.61
C LYS A 279 -4.01 -18.55 -4.16
N TRP A 280 -5.04 -18.20 -3.43
CA TRP A 280 -5.97 -17.16 -3.83
C TRP A 280 -5.96 -15.99 -2.87
N ILE A 281 -5.96 -14.79 -3.44
CA ILE A 281 -6.06 -13.53 -2.74
C ILE A 281 -7.33 -12.84 -3.20
N TYR A 282 -8.07 -12.27 -2.25
CA TYR A 282 -9.35 -11.63 -2.54
C TYR A 282 -9.31 -10.15 -2.18
N THR A 283 -10.06 -9.36 -2.95
CA THR A 283 -10.22 -7.93 -2.69
C THR A 283 -11.63 -7.48 -3.01
N GLY A 284 -12.11 -6.47 -2.28
CA GLY A 284 -13.44 -5.90 -2.46
C GLY A 284 -13.42 -4.62 -3.29
N ASP A 285 -14.32 -4.52 -4.25
CA ASP A 285 -14.56 -3.31 -5.03
C ASP A 285 -15.73 -2.52 -4.45
N ILE A 286 -15.41 -1.45 -3.74
CA ILE A 286 -16.41 -0.58 -3.12
C ILE A 286 -17.40 -0.05 -4.16
N GLY A 287 -16.89 0.35 -5.33
CA GLY A 287 -17.71 1.00 -6.36
C GLY A 287 -18.76 0.08 -6.94
N TRP A 288 -18.42 -1.19 -7.14
CA TRP A 288 -19.27 -2.13 -7.88
C TRP A 288 -19.96 -3.17 -6.98
N GLY A 289 -19.60 -3.25 -5.70
CA GLY A 289 -20.17 -4.26 -4.79
C GLY A 289 -19.75 -5.68 -5.16
N THR A 290 -18.52 -5.85 -5.63
CA THR A 290 -18.00 -7.12 -6.12
C THR A 290 -16.78 -7.56 -5.33
N ILE A 291 -16.54 -8.87 -5.31
CA ILE A 291 -15.32 -9.49 -4.79
C ILE A 291 -14.55 -10.05 -5.98
N TYR A 292 -13.27 -9.71 -6.05
CA TYR A 292 -12.31 -10.29 -6.99
C TYR A 292 -11.42 -11.28 -6.26
N GLY A 293 -11.25 -12.45 -6.85
CA GLY A 293 -10.24 -13.42 -6.42
C GLY A 293 -9.17 -13.56 -7.49
N VAL A 294 -7.90 -13.53 -7.10
CA VAL A 294 -6.73 -13.71 -7.96
C VAL A 294 -5.97 -14.94 -7.53
N ASN A 295 -5.69 -15.85 -8.45
CA ASN A 295 -4.75 -16.92 -8.24
C ASN A 295 -3.32 -16.40 -8.40
N ALA A 296 -2.54 -16.43 -7.33
CA ALA A 296 -1.18 -15.90 -7.31
C ALA A 296 -0.19 -16.68 -8.20
N GLU A 297 -0.50 -17.93 -8.53
CA GLU A 297 0.38 -18.81 -9.31
C GLU A 297 0.09 -18.73 -10.80
N THR A 298 -1.19 -18.63 -11.17
CA THR A 298 -1.63 -18.69 -12.58
C THR A 298 -2.08 -17.35 -13.14
N GLY A 299 -2.33 -16.35 -12.28
CA GLY A 299 -2.92 -15.07 -12.67
C GLY A 299 -4.41 -15.17 -13.06
N GLN A 300 -5.07 -16.30 -12.79
CA GLN A 300 -6.50 -16.44 -13.05
C GLN A 300 -7.29 -15.50 -12.12
N VAL A 301 -8.27 -14.80 -12.69
CA VAL A 301 -9.20 -13.94 -11.93
C VAL A 301 -10.60 -14.53 -11.96
N LYS A 302 -11.26 -14.53 -10.80
CA LYS A 302 -12.70 -14.77 -10.67
C LYS A 302 -13.37 -13.59 -10.00
N VAL A 303 -14.63 -13.37 -10.31
CA VAL A 303 -15.41 -12.21 -9.83
C VAL A 303 -16.76 -12.70 -9.34
N TRP A 304 -17.22 -12.16 -8.21
CA TRP A 304 -18.54 -12.44 -7.65
C TRP A 304 -19.21 -11.14 -7.24
N ASP A 305 -20.44 -10.95 -7.68
CA ASP A 305 -21.28 -9.89 -7.15
C ASP A 305 -21.80 -10.30 -5.76
N ILE A 306 -21.73 -9.38 -4.80
CA ILE A 306 -22.38 -9.58 -3.50
C ILE A 306 -23.90 -9.60 -3.75
N PRO A 307 -24.61 -10.68 -3.38
CA PRO A 307 -26.00 -10.88 -3.77
C PRO A 307 -27.01 -10.04 -2.96
N PHE A 308 -26.54 -9.18 -2.09
CA PHE A 308 -27.34 -8.30 -1.25
C PHE A 308 -27.25 -6.88 -1.76
N VAL A 309 -28.38 -6.21 -1.86
CA VAL A 309 -28.49 -4.83 -2.35
C VAL A 309 -29.30 -4.05 -1.37
N PRO A 310 -28.79 -2.99 -0.74
CA PRO A 310 -29.56 -2.14 0.15
C PRO A 310 -30.70 -1.47 -0.61
N ALA A 311 -31.92 -1.49 -0.06
CA ALA A 311 -33.09 -0.87 -0.70
C ALA A 311 -33.04 0.66 -0.65
N LYS A 312 -32.30 1.24 0.29
CA LYS A 312 -32.08 2.69 0.39
C LYS A 312 -30.94 3.14 -0.51
N LYS A 313 -31.23 4.15 -1.33
CA LYS A 313 -30.20 4.86 -2.10
C LYS A 313 -29.36 5.71 -1.14
N TRP A 314 -28.05 5.51 -1.19
CA TRP A 314 -27.11 6.33 -0.45
C TRP A 314 -27.20 7.79 -0.87
N ALA A 315 -27.24 8.70 0.11
CA ALA A 315 -27.23 10.13 -0.14
C ALA A 315 -25.88 10.64 -0.70
N PHE A 316 -24.81 9.84 -0.59
CA PHE A 316 -23.44 10.20 -0.96
C PHE A 316 -22.92 9.41 -2.15
N ALA A 317 -23.38 9.77 -3.34
CA ALA A 317 -22.82 9.27 -4.61
C ALA A 317 -21.40 9.83 -4.93
N SER A 318 -20.76 10.56 -4.02
CA SER A 318 -19.50 11.26 -4.28
C SER A 318 -18.26 10.38 -4.34
N TRP A 319 -18.35 9.16 -3.82
CA TRP A 319 -17.21 8.26 -3.64
C TRP A 319 -17.00 7.23 -4.73
N ASN A 320 -17.43 7.43 -5.95
CA ASN A 320 -17.44 6.38 -6.97
C ASN A 320 -18.28 5.14 -6.60
N VAL A 321 -19.03 5.22 -5.52
CA VAL A 321 -19.92 4.17 -5.06
C VAL A 321 -21.25 4.32 -5.76
N TYR A 322 -21.72 3.26 -6.38
CA TYR A 322 -23.09 3.21 -6.84
C TYR A 322 -24.01 3.03 -5.64
N PRO A 323 -24.98 3.95 -5.41
CA PRO A 323 -25.77 3.97 -4.17
C PRO A 323 -26.68 2.75 -3.97
N TRP A 324 -26.70 1.83 -4.92
CA TRP A 324 -27.46 0.58 -4.91
C TRP A 324 -26.55 -0.67 -4.83
N LYS A 325 -25.27 -0.51 -4.51
CA LYS A 325 -24.32 -1.61 -4.40
C LYS A 325 -23.89 -1.82 -2.94
N SER A 326 -23.44 -3.03 -2.64
CA SER A 326 -23.15 -3.49 -1.28
C SER A 326 -21.89 -2.87 -0.65
N ASN A 327 -21.13 -2.05 -1.33
CA ASN A 327 -20.00 -1.28 -0.81
C ASN A 327 -19.04 -2.08 0.11
N PRO A 328 -18.43 -3.20 -0.36
CA PRO A 328 -17.51 -3.99 0.46
C PRO A 328 -16.29 -3.17 0.84
N HIS A 329 -15.96 -3.14 2.13
CA HIS A 329 -14.90 -2.28 2.65
C HIS A 329 -13.74 -3.11 3.20
N THR A 330 -13.86 -3.68 4.38
CA THR A 330 -12.81 -4.50 4.98
C THR A 330 -13.10 -5.98 4.75
N LEU A 331 -12.05 -6.73 4.40
CA LEU A 331 -12.07 -8.18 4.29
C LEU A 331 -11.09 -8.79 5.28
N GLU A 332 -11.51 -9.90 5.92
CA GLU A 332 -10.64 -10.76 6.71
C GLU A 332 -10.84 -12.21 6.27
N VAL A 333 -9.81 -13.04 6.40
CA VAL A 333 -9.93 -14.49 6.21
C VAL A 333 -10.10 -15.15 7.58
N ASP A 334 -11.15 -15.95 7.75
CA ASP A 334 -11.34 -16.70 9.00
C ASP A 334 -10.50 -17.99 9.03
N LYS A 335 -10.48 -18.65 10.20
CA LYS A 335 -9.72 -19.90 10.39
C LYS A 335 -10.15 -21.05 9.48
N ASP A 336 -11.29 -20.96 8.84
CA ASP A 336 -11.80 -21.95 7.89
C ASP A 336 -11.50 -21.56 6.43
N GLY A 337 -10.79 -20.44 6.19
CA GLY A 337 -10.45 -19.93 4.86
C GLY A 337 -11.59 -19.21 4.15
N ARG A 338 -12.67 -18.84 4.88
CA ARG A 338 -13.80 -18.06 4.34
C ARG A 338 -13.48 -16.57 4.47
N LEU A 339 -14.07 -15.78 3.60
CA LEU A 339 -13.98 -14.32 3.68
C LEU A 339 -15.06 -13.77 4.59
N VAL A 340 -14.67 -12.93 5.53
CA VAL A 340 -15.55 -12.15 6.38
C VAL A 340 -15.45 -10.70 5.92
N ILE A 341 -16.52 -10.18 5.36
CA ILE A 341 -16.57 -8.93 4.61
C ILE A 341 -17.52 -7.96 5.30
N LEU A 342 -17.10 -6.72 5.46
CA LEU A 342 -18.00 -5.64 5.85
C LEU A 342 -18.63 -5.01 4.61
N ALA A 343 -19.95 -5.10 4.49
CA ALA A 343 -20.68 -4.63 3.31
C ALA A 343 -22.10 -4.16 3.68
N ASP A 344 -22.66 -3.27 2.87
CA ASP A 344 -24.02 -2.79 3.04
C ASP A 344 -25.02 -3.84 2.53
N ILE A 345 -25.83 -4.39 3.39
CA ILE A 345 -26.79 -5.44 3.04
C ILE A 345 -28.19 -5.22 3.62
N SER A 346 -28.36 -4.25 4.52
CA SER A 346 -29.64 -3.97 5.17
C SER A 346 -30.09 -2.53 4.98
N ASP A 347 -31.39 -2.30 5.21
CA ASP A 347 -32.02 -0.97 5.21
C ASP A 347 -32.11 -0.36 6.61
N GLU A 348 -31.63 -1.07 7.63
CA GLU A 348 -31.76 -0.64 9.01
C GLU A 348 -30.71 0.44 9.31
N ASP A 349 -31.17 1.69 9.40
CA ASP A 349 -30.38 2.77 9.97
C ASP A 349 -30.32 2.58 11.48
N GLY A 350 -29.17 2.37 12.05
CA GLY A 350 -28.97 2.47 13.49
C GLY A 350 -29.29 3.88 14.00
N PRO A 351 -29.76 4.07 15.22
CA PRO A 351 -30.04 5.39 15.77
C PRO A 351 -28.75 6.21 15.89
N GLY A 352 -28.72 7.38 15.24
CA GLY A 352 -27.60 8.33 15.32
C GLY A 352 -26.54 8.21 14.21
N VAL A 353 -26.81 7.47 13.17
CA VAL A 353 -25.88 7.21 12.08
C VAL A 353 -25.68 8.46 11.23
N LEU A 354 -24.43 8.89 11.11
CA LEU A 354 -24.00 9.75 10.02
C LEU A 354 -24.24 8.97 8.71
N PRO A 355 -24.60 9.63 7.60
CA PRO A 355 -24.98 8.95 6.36
C PRO A 355 -23.79 8.29 5.62
N VAL A 356 -22.94 7.59 6.34
CA VAL A 356 -21.73 6.93 5.85
C VAL A 356 -21.88 5.40 5.88
N GLY A 357 -23.09 4.92 5.76
CA GLY A 357 -23.42 3.53 5.55
C GLY A 357 -23.25 2.57 6.71
N ASN A 358 -24.34 1.93 6.98
CA ASN A 358 -24.37 0.79 7.90
C ASN A 358 -23.80 -0.43 7.19
N ARG A 359 -22.52 -0.75 7.42
CA ARG A 359 -21.99 -2.00 6.96
C ARG A 359 -22.28 -3.10 7.96
N ASP A 360 -22.84 -4.15 7.45
CA ASP A 360 -23.06 -5.42 8.14
C ASP A 360 -21.93 -6.40 7.83
N ILE A 361 -22.04 -7.63 8.33
CA ILE A 361 -21.08 -8.70 8.07
C ILE A 361 -21.63 -9.62 7.00
N VAL A 362 -20.83 -9.92 6.01
CA VAL A 362 -21.11 -10.94 4.99
C VAL A 362 -20.00 -11.99 5.02
N ILE A 363 -20.37 -13.25 5.21
CA ILE A 363 -19.42 -14.37 5.10
C ILE A 363 -19.57 -14.97 3.71
N PHE A 364 -18.46 -15.08 2.98
CA PHE A 364 -18.38 -15.75 1.68
C PHE A 364 -17.47 -16.97 1.77
N ASP A 365 -17.98 -18.13 1.43
CA ASP A 365 -17.17 -19.35 1.27
C ASP A 365 -16.85 -19.56 -0.23
N PRO A 366 -15.61 -19.31 -0.65
CA PRO A 366 -15.23 -19.43 -2.06
C PRO A 366 -15.38 -20.86 -2.62
N ARG A 367 -15.25 -21.89 -1.79
CA ARG A 367 -15.33 -23.32 -2.19
C ARG A 367 -16.72 -23.73 -2.62
N THR A 368 -17.73 -23.18 -1.97
CA THR A 368 -19.16 -23.47 -2.24
C THR A 368 -19.86 -22.34 -2.98
N GLU A 369 -19.22 -21.17 -3.03
CA GLU A 369 -19.76 -19.90 -3.53
C GLU A 369 -21.03 -19.49 -2.76
N SER A 370 -21.08 -19.84 -1.48
CA SER A 370 -22.21 -19.53 -0.59
C SER A 370 -21.98 -18.24 0.19
N TRP A 371 -23.06 -17.51 0.42
CA TRP A 371 -23.10 -16.24 1.12
C TRP A 371 -23.98 -16.33 2.36
N VAL A 372 -23.50 -15.81 3.49
CA VAL A 372 -24.25 -15.73 4.74
C VAL A 372 -24.25 -14.29 5.22
N PRO A 373 -25.38 -13.58 5.19
CA PRO A 373 -25.50 -12.24 5.75
C PRO A 373 -25.71 -12.30 7.27
N ILE A 374 -25.11 -11.34 7.97
CA ILE A 374 -25.29 -11.15 9.41
C ILE A 374 -25.51 -9.65 9.63
N VAL A 375 -26.78 -9.29 9.89
CA VAL A 375 -27.15 -7.91 10.22
C VAL A 375 -26.66 -7.60 11.62
N THR A 376 -25.92 -6.50 11.78
CA THR A 376 -25.40 -6.04 13.06
C THR A 376 -26.12 -4.76 13.50
N LYS A 377 -26.09 -4.50 14.81
CA LYS A 377 -26.50 -3.19 15.38
C LYS A 377 -25.34 -2.20 15.45
N CYS A 378 -24.17 -2.62 14.97
CA CYS A 378 -22.96 -1.83 14.95
C CYS A 378 -22.73 -1.36 13.52
N ASP A 379 -22.76 -0.05 13.32
CA ASP A 379 -22.34 0.53 12.05
C ASP A 379 -20.82 0.38 11.91
N THR A 380 -20.37 -0.49 10.98
CA THR A 380 -19.00 -1.00 10.99
C THR A 380 -18.11 -0.39 9.92
N HIS A 381 -16.83 -0.15 10.28
CA HIS A 381 -15.81 0.33 9.37
C HIS A 381 -14.66 -0.66 9.18
N THR A 382 -14.11 -1.18 10.27
CA THR A 382 -12.98 -2.14 10.26
C THR A 382 -13.34 -3.37 11.06
N ILE A 383 -12.89 -4.54 10.61
CA ILE A 383 -13.04 -5.82 11.31
C ILE A 383 -11.67 -6.41 11.61
N ARG A 384 -11.54 -7.10 12.74
CA ARG A 384 -10.43 -8.01 13.07
C ARG A 384 -10.98 -9.26 13.76
N ILE A 385 -10.37 -10.40 13.46
CA ILE A 385 -10.76 -11.70 14.00
C ILE A 385 -9.76 -12.10 15.08
N ASP A 386 -10.26 -12.40 16.29
CA ASP A 386 -9.40 -12.84 17.39
C ASP A 386 -9.08 -14.34 17.34
N GLN A 387 -8.23 -14.78 18.26
CA GLN A 387 -7.81 -16.20 18.37
C GLN A 387 -8.97 -17.16 18.64
N GLN A 388 -10.08 -16.68 19.19
CA GLN A 388 -11.30 -17.45 19.42
C GLN A 388 -12.24 -17.46 18.21
N GLY A 389 -11.91 -16.71 17.15
CA GLY A 389 -12.74 -16.55 15.97
C GLY A 389 -13.89 -15.57 16.14
N ARG A 390 -13.84 -14.68 17.13
CA ARG A 390 -14.82 -13.60 17.31
C ARG A 390 -14.43 -12.41 16.45
N TYR A 391 -15.42 -11.70 15.97
CA TYR A 391 -15.26 -10.55 15.08
C TYR A 391 -15.33 -9.25 15.88
N TRP A 392 -14.22 -8.55 15.94
CA TRP A 392 -14.13 -7.22 16.56
C TRP A 392 -14.32 -6.14 15.50
N LEU A 393 -15.22 -5.20 15.80
CA LEU A 393 -15.72 -4.24 14.82
C LEU A 393 -15.55 -2.82 15.36
N SER A 394 -15.05 -1.92 14.51
CA SER A 394 -15.07 -0.49 14.81
C SER A 394 -16.41 0.11 14.38
N GLY A 395 -17.16 0.60 15.34
CA GLY A 395 -18.39 1.36 15.06
C GLY A 395 -18.09 2.80 14.69
N ASN A 396 -18.89 3.38 13.82
CA ASN A 396 -18.67 4.74 13.30
C ASN A 396 -18.81 5.86 14.36
N ILE A 397 -19.40 5.61 15.51
CA ILE A 397 -19.61 6.62 16.53
C ILE A 397 -19.26 6.05 17.91
N ASP A 398 -18.04 6.30 18.37
CA ASP A 398 -17.59 5.99 19.75
C ASP A 398 -18.04 4.61 20.28
N LEU A 399 -18.12 3.62 19.39
CA LEU A 399 -18.64 2.31 19.67
C LEU A 399 -17.65 1.21 19.26
N LEU A 400 -17.21 0.42 20.24
CA LEU A 400 -16.51 -0.83 19.99
C LEU A 400 -17.52 -1.96 20.04
N CYS A 401 -17.51 -2.84 19.05
CA CYS A 401 -18.41 -3.97 18.97
C CYS A 401 -17.68 -5.29 18.83
N MET A 402 -18.34 -6.38 19.23
CA MET A 402 -17.88 -7.74 19.01
C MET A 402 -19.06 -8.63 18.63
N TYR A 403 -18.88 -9.41 17.57
CA TYR A 403 -19.81 -10.47 17.20
C TYR A 403 -19.15 -11.84 17.39
N ASP A 404 -19.79 -12.74 18.10
CA ASP A 404 -19.36 -14.12 18.26
C ASP A 404 -20.17 -15.03 17.33
N PRO A 405 -19.55 -15.56 16.25
CA PRO A 405 -20.26 -16.41 15.29
C PRO A 405 -20.65 -17.78 15.86
N SER A 406 -19.99 -18.24 16.94
CA SER A 406 -20.30 -19.52 17.57
C SER A 406 -21.59 -19.49 18.37
N THR A 407 -21.87 -18.39 19.04
CA THR A 407 -23.08 -18.15 19.84
C THR A 407 -24.10 -17.29 19.15
N LYS A 408 -23.73 -16.65 18.03
CA LYS A 408 -24.52 -15.65 17.28
C LYS A 408 -24.96 -14.48 18.19
N THR A 409 -24.06 -14.04 19.04
CA THR A 409 -24.33 -12.93 19.98
C THR A 409 -23.45 -11.74 19.64
N GLU A 410 -24.00 -10.54 19.85
CA GLU A 410 -23.32 -9.26 19.69
C GLU A 410 -23.18 -8.57 21.05
N ARG A 411 -22.03 -7.94 21.27
CA ARG A 411 -21.78 -7.06 22.42
C ARG A 411 -21.24 -5.72 21.93
N GLN A 412 -21.59 -4.67 22.67
CA GLN A 412 -21.23 -3.29 22.35
C GLN A 412 -20.73 -2.58 23.61
N TRP A 413 -19.72 -1.72 23.42
CA TRP A 413 -19.16 -0.87 24.46
C TRP A 413 -19.06 0.57 23.96
N ASN A 414 -19.70 1.50 24.67
CA ASN A 414 -19.52 2.92 24.42
C ASN A 414 -18.15 3.36 24.92
N LEU A 415 -17.46 4.17 24.15
CA LEU A 415 -16.19 4.73 24.56
C LEU A 415 -16.38 5.78 25.66
N PRO A 416 -15.53 5.79 26.71
CA PRO A 416 -15.77 6.64 27.89
C PRO A 416 -15.63 8.13 27.62
N VAL A 417 -14.83 8.55 26.63
CA VAL A 417 -14.55 9.97 26.37
C VAL A 417 -14.51 10.25 24.87
N ALA A 418 -15.34 11.21 24.44
CA ALA A 418 -15.05 11.95 23.23
C ALA A 418 -13.94 12.97 23.54
N PHE A 419 -12.69 12.70 23.15
CA PHE A 419 -11.68 13.75 23.09
C PHE A 419 -12.19 14.82 22.12
N LYS A 420 -12.22 16.08 22.58
CA LYS A 420 -12.91 17.24 22.04
C LYS A 420 -12.65 17.56 20.55
N SER A 421 -12.98 16.69 19.63
CA SER A 421 -13.07 17.05 18.23
C SER A 421 -13.97 16.08 17.51
N LEU A 422 -14.74 16.57 16.56
CA LEU A 422 -15.54 15.85 15.57
C LEU A 422 -15.68 14.35 15.88
N ALA A 423 -16.76 13.97 16.58
CA ALA A 423 -17.19 12.63 16.96
C ALA A 423 -16.06 11.60 16.97
N GLY A 424 -15.74 10.99 18.07
CA GLY A 424 -14.62 10.06 18.26
C GLY A 424 -14.70 8.81 17.39
N PHE A 425 -14.68 9.00 16.08
CA PHE A 425 -14.77 7.95 15.07
C PHE A 425 -13.70 6.89 15.33
N LEU A 426 -14.14 5.72 15.78
CA LEU A 426 -13.29 4.57 15.97
C LEU A 426 -12.92 4.00 14.60
N TYR A 427 -11.64 3.97 14.25
CA TYR A 427 -11.22 3.67 12.90
C TYR A 427 -10.50 2.32 12.79
N GLY A 428 -9.23 2.27 13.15
CA GLY A 428 -8.43 1.05 13.14
C GLY A 428 -8.66 0.20 14.37
N ILE A 429 -8.60 -1.12 14.20
CA ILE A 429 -8.62 -2.10 15.29
C ILE A 429 -7.49 -3.09 15.06
N ASP A 430 -6.87 -3.55 16.15
CA ASP A 430 -6.06 -4.77 16.17
C ASP A 430 -6.27 -5.52 17.48
N VAL A 431 -6.12 -6.85 17.43
CA VAL A 431 -6.15 -7.72 18.60
C VAL A 431 -4.72 -8.11 18.94
N ALA A 432 -4.29 -7.78 20.14
CA ALA A 432 -2.94 -8.12 20.61
C ALA A 432 -2.83 -9.62 20.98
N PRO A 433 -1.61 -10.18 21.05
CA PRO A 433 -1.40 -11.57 21.44
C PRO A 433 -1.96 -11.97 22.81
N ASP A 434 -2.11 -11.02 23.72
CA ASP A 434 -2.72 -11.23 25.04
C ASP A 434 -4.25 -11.15 25.04
N GLY A 435 -4.87 -10.95 23.86
CA GLY A 435 -6.31 -10.83 23.68
C GLY A 435 -6.90 -9.45 23.97
N THR A 436 -6.09 -8.46 24.33
CA THR A 436 -6.55 -7.07 24.42
C THR A 436 -6.83 -6.51 23.04
N VAL A 437 -7.86 -5.67 22.94
CA VAL A 437 -8.28 -5.07 21.66
C VAL A 437 -7.92 -3.61 21.65
N TRP A 438 -7.04 -3.24 20.73
CA TRP A 438 -6.59 -1.87 20.55
C TRP A 438 -7.31 -1.19 19.40
N PHE A 439 -7.57 0.09 19.52
CA PHE A 439 -8.23 0.88 18.49
C PHE A 439 -7.69 2.30 18.39
N SER A 440 -7.87 2.91 17.23
CA SER A 440 -7.45 4.28 16.94
C SER A 440 -8.65 5.20 16.72
N GLN A 441 -8.46 6.48 17.06
CA GLN A 441 -9.42 7.57 16.83
C GLN A 441 -8.69 8.72 16.13
N PRO A 442 -8.62 8.72 14.78
CA PRO A 442 -7.80 9.68 14.02
C PRO A 442 -8.14 11.13 14.29
N TRP A 443 -9.43 11.47 14.29
CA TRP A 443 -9.88 12.84 14.53
C TRP A 443 -9.83 13.24 16.00
N GLY A 444 -9.89 12.26 16.91
CA GLY A 444 -9.67 12.43 18.34
C GLY A 444 -8.20 12.47 18.75
N ASN A 445 -7.27 12.20 17.81
CA ASN A 445 -5.84 12.12 18.07
C ASN A 445 -5.49 11.21 19.26
N SER A 446 -6.14 10.06 19.35
CA SER A 446 -6.07 9.15 20.50
C SER A 446 -6.05 7.69 20.09
N ILE A 447 -5.66 6.84 21.02
CA ILE A 447 -5.80 5.39 20.96
C ILE A 447 -6.55 4.89 22.18
N GLY A 448 -7.12 3.69 22.09
CA GLY A 448 -7.76 3.05 23.23
C GLY A 448 -7.51 1.55 23.26
N ARG A 449 -7.77 0.97 24.41
CA ARG A 449 -7.67 -0.47 24.67
C ARG A 449 -8.90 -0.96 25.41
N TYR A 450 -9.51 -2.02 24.91
CA TYR A 450 -10.42 -2.86 25.67
C TYR A 450 -9.67 -4.04 26.28
N ASP A 451 -9.87 -4.27 27.55
CA ASP A 451 -9.29 -5.39 28.30
C ASP A 451 -10.38 -6.42 28.62
N PRO A 452 -10.37 -7.60 27.99
CA PRO A 452 -11.40 -8.61 28.21
C PRO A 452 -11.36 -9.24 29.61
N ALA A 453 -10.23 -9.17 30.32
CA ALA A 453 -10.12 -9.71 31.68
C ALA A 453 -10.85 -8.88 32.72
N THR A 454 -10.96 -7.56 32.48
CA THR A 454 -11.61 -6.62 33.40
C THR A 454 -12.90 -6.02 32.84
N ASP A 455 -13.22 -6.29 31.57
CA ASP A 455 -14.34 -5.71 30.83
C ASP A 455 -14.33 -4.17 30.84
N THR A 456 -13.13 -3.57 30.68
CA THR A 456 -12.93 -2.12 30.77
C THR A 456 -12.26 -1.54 29.53
N ILE A 457 -12.56 -0.26 29.24
CA ILE A 457 -11.92 0.52 28.19
C ILE A 457 -11.07 1.62 28.83
N LYS A 458 -9.83 1.77 28.35
CA LYS A 458 -8.95 2.87 28.68
C LYS A 458 -8.50 3.57 27.39
N GLN A 459 -8.37 4.89 27.42
CA GLN A 459 -7.95 5.71 26.28
C GLN A 459 -6.76 6.59 26.65
N TRP A 460 -5.91 6.89 25.64
CA TRP A 460 -4.74 7.76 25.77
C TRP A 460 -4.74 8.78 24.64
N GLU A 461 -4.57 10.03 24.99
CA GLU A 461 -4.31 11.09 24.02
C GLU A 461 -2.86 10.99 23.51
N ILE A 462 -2.67 11.17 22.20
CA ILE A 462 -1.33 11.23 21.61
C ILE A 462 -0.72 12.58 21.97
N PRO A 463 0.53 12.63 22.52
CA PRO A 463 1.08 13.83 23.18
C PRO A 463 1.41 14.99 22.26
N ALA A 464 1.02 14.91 20.98
CA ALA A 464 1.15 16.03 20.04
C ALA A 464 -0.08 16.09 19.12
N PRO A 465 -0.63 17.29 18.86
CA PRO A 465 -1.82 17.44 18.03
C PRO A 465 -1.52 17.14 16.54
N GLY A 466 -2.53 16.71 15.80
CA GLY A 466 -2.48 16.58 14.35
C GLY A 466 -1.79 15.33 13.81
N PHE A 467 -1.51 14.32 14.63
CA PHE A 467 -0.94 13.08 14.15
C PHE A 467 -1.95 12.22 13.38
N GLY A 468 -3.20 12.12 13.85
CA GLY A 468 -4.27 11.41 13.18
C GLY A 468 -3.94 9.93 12.89
N PRO A 469 -3.80 9.07 13.94
CA PRO A 469 -3.52 7.64 13.72
C PRO A 469 -4.69 7.00 12.99
N ARG A 470 -4.44 6.41 11.81
CA ARG A 470 -5.53 5.80 11.05
C ARG A 470 -5.75 4.34 11.48
N ARG A 471 -5.00 3.43 10.95
CA ARG A 471 -4.99 2.04 11.40
C ARG A 471 -3.91 1.84 12.44
N LEU A 472 -3.80 0.66 12.99
CA LEU A 472 -2.76 0.30 13.96
C LEU A 472 -2.50 -1.20 13.89
N SER A 473 -1.34 -1.61 14.39
CA SER A 473 -1.02 -3.02 14.57
C SER A 473 -0.17 -3.21 15.81
N THR A 474 -0.31 -4.37 16.47
CA THR A 474 0.47 -4.72 17.66
C THR A 474 1.63 -5.64 17.30
N ASP A 475 2.77 -5.50 18.01
CA ASP A 475 3.88 -6.42 17.86
C ASP A 475 3.76 -7.64 18.80
N SER A 476 4.70 -8.57 18.70
CA SER A 476 4.72 -9.78 19.54
C SER A 476 4.93 -9.50 21.03
N LYS A 477 5.35 -8.29 21.40
CA LYS A 477 5.58 -7.84 22.78
C LYS A 477 4.37 -7.08 23.35
N GLY A 478 3.35 -6.83 22.49
CA GLY A 478 2.14 -6.08 22.81
C GLY A 478 2.30 -4.56 22.72
N ASN A 479 3.37 -4.04 22.10
CA ASN A 479 3.46 -2.63 21.77
C ASN A 479 2.54 -2.30 20.59
N VAL A 480 2.02 -1.08 20.56
CA VAL A 480 1.05 -0.62 19.55
C VAL A 480 1.73 0.32 18.57
N TRP A 481 1.83 -0.10 17.32
CA TRP A 481 2.44 0.68 16.24
C TRP A 481 1.38 1.49 15.50
N LEU A 482 1.71 2.73 15.16
CA LEU A 482 0.79 3.74 14.68
C LEU A 482 1.33 4.42 13.42
N PRO A 483 0.61 4.37 12.29
CA PRO A 483 0.88 5.18 11.13
C PRO A 483 0.23 6.54 11.31
N PHE A 484 0.94 7.62 11.00
CA PHE A 484 0.41 8.97 11.17
C PHE A 484 0.23 9.72 9.85
N ALA A 485 -0.82 10.52 9.79
CA ALA A 485 -1.13 11.36 8.64
C ALA A 485 -0.07 12.45 8.35
N ASN A 486 0.86 12.67 9.23
CA ASN A 486 1.89 13.70 9.14
C ASN A 486 3.29 13.16 8.75
N GLY A 487 3.37 11.96 8.18
CA GLY A 487 4.63 11.36 7.75
C GLY A 487 5.51 10.87 8.89
N GLN A 488 4.91 10.39 9.96
CA GLN A 488 5.62 9.78 11.07
C GLN A 488 5.14 8.36 11.34
N LEU A 489 6.04 7.55 11.87
CA LEU A 489 5.75 6.28 12.54
C LEU A 489 5.78 6.51 14.04
N GLY A 490 4.87 5.91 14.79
CA GLY A 490 4.91 5.91 16.25
C GLY A 490 4.73 4.53 16.84
N VAL A 491 5.12 4.41 18.10
CA VAL A 491 4.81 3.27 18.95
C VAL A 491 4.34 3.75 20.32
N TYR A 492 3.33 3.08 20.82
CA TYR A 492 2.92 3.17 22.22
C TYR A 492 3.33 1.89 22.94
N GLU A 493 4.07 2.04 24.02
CA GLU A 493 4.55 0.95 24.87
C GLU A 493 3.66 0.85 26.13
N PRO A 494 2.72 -0.11 26.20
CA PRO A 494 1.75 -0.17 27.30
C PRO A 494 2.38 -0.39 28.68
N LYS A 495 3.54 -1.05 28.76
CA LYS A 495 4.24 -1.32 30.03
C LYS A 495 4.82 -0.06 30.67
N THR A 496 5.20 0.91 29.86
CA THR A 496 5.82 2.18 30.31
C THR A 496 4.86 3.37 30.14
N GLU A 497 3.76 3.17 29.47
CA GLU A 497 2.79 4.19 29.03
C GLU A 497 3.48 5.33 28.23
N ARG A 498 4.47 5.02 27.39
CA ARG A 498 5.25 5.98 26.62
C ARG A 498 4.98 5.88 25.13
N PHE A 499 4.96 7.05 24.49
CA PHE A 499 4.99 7.17 23.04
C PHE A 499 6.42 7.48 22.56
N ARG A 500 6.80 6.87 21.43
CA ARG A 500 8.01 7.20 20.67
C ARG A 500 7.65 7.44 19.23
N PHE A 501 8.41 8.30 18.52
CA PHE A 501 8.09 8.71 17.15
C PHE A 501 9.34 8.79 16.29
N TRP A 502 9.20 8.46 15.01
CA TRP A 502 10.23 8.57 13.99
C TRP A 502 9.64 9.25 12.75
N ALA A 503 10.41 10.18 12.14
CA ALA A 503 10.09 10.67 10.80
C ALA A 503 10.41 9.60 9.76
N THR A 504 9.47 9.30 8.88
CA THR A 504 9.71 8.36 7.78
C THR A 504 10.57 9.01 6.68
N PRO A 505 11.24 8.21 5.83
CA PRO A 505 12.03 8.73 4.71
C PRO A 505 11.19 9.53 3.72
N GLY A 506 11.77 10.56 3.14
CA GLY A 506 11.13 11.36 2.09
C GLY A 506 11.40 12.86 2.22
N PRO A 507 10.92 13.66 1.24
CA PRO A 507 11.03 15.12 1.29
C PRO A 507 10.31 15.66 2.52
N LYS A 508 10.96 16.58 3.20
CA LYS A 508 10.41 17.13 4.44
C LYS A 508 9.48 18.30 4.10
N ARG A 509 8.34 18.33 4.77
CA ARG A 509 7.59 19.56 4.89
C ARG A 509 8.35 20.50 5.83
N GLN A 510 7.91 21.74 5.93
CA GLN A 510 8.52 22.80 6.74
C GLN A 510 8.86 22.41 8.21
N SER A 511 8.39 21.25 8.69
CA SER A 511 8.80 20.69 9.98
C SER A 511 9.89 19.63 9.80
N PRO A 512 11.06 19.76 10.45
CA PRO A 512 12.12 18.76 10.35
C PRO A 512 11.76 17.40 10.94
N SER A 513 10.64 17.28 11.66
CA SER A 513 10.21 16.07 12.35
C SER A 513 9.17 15.24 11.58
N SER A 514 8.79 15.63 10.35
CA SER A 514 7.80 14.90 9.54
C SER A 514 8.20 14.88 8.07
N SER A 515 7.87 13.80 7.35
CA SER A 515 7.97 13.76 5.89
C SER A 515 6.70 14.35 5.24
N ALA A 516 6.73 14.54 3.93
CA ALA A 516 5.53 14.91 3.17
C ALA A 516 4.63 13.72 2.86
N ASP A 517 4.97 12.53 3.33
CA ASP A 517 4.21 11.30 3.11
C ASP A 517 2.97 11.23 4.00
N TYR A 518 2.03 10.41 3.57
CA TYR A 518 0.84 10.06 4.30
C TYR A 518 0.81 8.54 4.53
N HIS A 519 0.66 8.13 5.79
CA HIS A 519 0.62 6.71 6.14
C HIS A 519 -0.81 6.30 6.49
N TYR A 520 -1.44 5.59 5.55
CA TYR A 520 -2.81 5.12 5.75
C TYR A 520 -2.85 3.93 6.72
N ASN A 521 -1.95 2.97 6.52
CA ASN A 521 -1.89 1.74 7.29
C ASN A 521 -0.45 1.35 7.63
N LEU A 522 -0.33 0.46 8.58
CA LEU A 522 0.84 -0.36 8.80
C LEU A 522 0.44 -1.77 9.23
N PHE A 523 1.35 -2.69 9.05
CA PHE A 523 1.23 -4.07 9.48
C PHE A 523 2.52 -4.49 10.19
N VAL A 524 2.38 -5.15 11.35
CA VAL A 524 3.54 -5.74 12.05
C VAL A 524 3.58 -7.23 11.77
N ASP A 525 4.65 -7.69 11.13
CA ASP A 525 4.85 -9.12 10.86
C ASP A 525 5.28 -9.86 12.13
N ARG A 526 4.32 -10.15 12.99
CA ARG A 526 4.52 -10.85 14.27
C ARG A 526 5.08 -12.26 14.14
N THR A 527 4.95 -12.85 12.97
CA THR A 527 5.33 -14.22 12.69
C THR A 527 6.66 -14.36 11.98
N GLY A 528 7.12 -13.30 11.31
CA GLY A 528 8.28 -13.32 10.43
C GLY A 528 7.99 -13.99 9.08
N ASN A 529 6.72 -14.00 8.65
CA ASN A 529 6.30 -14.64 7.41
C ASN A 529 6.83 -13.93 6.16
N ALA A 530 6.96 -12.60 6.21
CA ALA A 530 7.55 -11.82 5.12
C ALA A 530 9.06 -11.55 5.32
N GLY A 531 9.65 -11.98 6.44
CA GLY A 531 11.06 -11.73 6.72
C GLY A 531 11.40 -11.80 8.20
N LYS A 532 11.96 -10.73 8.76
CA LYS A 532 12.30 -10.66 10.18
C LYS A 532 11.05 -10.41 11.01
N ARG A 533 10.88 -11.21 12.07
CA ARG A 533 9.77 -11.06 13.02
C ARG A 533 9.73 -9.64 13.61
N ASP A 534 8.52 -9.15 13.81
CA ASP A 534 8.20 -7.81 14.31
C ASP A 534 8.67 -6.65 13.40
N THR A 535 9.06 -6.92 12.14
CA THR A 535 9.24 -5.84 11.17
C THR A 535 7.92 -5.10 10.97
N VAL A 536 7.97 -3.78 11.02
CA VAL A 536 6.82 -2.90 10.79
C VAL A 536 6.82 -2.46 9.33
N TYR A 537 5.83 -2.90 8.56
CA TYR A 537 5.62 -2.47 7.18
C TYR A 537 4.58 -1.36 7.14
N ILE A 538 4.91 -0.25 6.50
CA ILE A 538 4.11 0.98 6.48
C ILE A 538 3.70 1.28 5.04
N SER A 539 2.46 1.64 4.80
CA SER A 539 2.04 2.17 3.50
C SER A 539 2.62 3.57 3.30
N GLY A 540 3.56 3.70 2.36
CA GLY A 540 4.05 4.98 1.86
C GLY A 540 3.10 5.48 0.79
N THR A 541 1.95 6.00 1.22
CA THR A 541 0.81 6.25 0.35
C THR A 541 1.09 7.33 -0.69
N ASP A 542 1.81 8.41 -0.32
CA ASP A 542 2.21 9.46 -1.27
C ASP A 542 3.63 9.30 -1.82
N SER A 543 4.39 8.33 -1.29
CA SER A 543 5.73 7.98 -1.77
C SER A 543 5.73 6.86 -2.80
N ASP A 544 4.57 6.30 -3.14
CA ASP A 544 4.44 5.14 -4.01
C ASP A 544 5.35 3.99 -3.56
N SER A 545 5.25 3.59 -2.28
CA SER A 545 6.16 2.62 -1.68
C SER A 545 5.56 1.81 -0.53
N ILE A 546 6.23 0.74 -0.16
CA ILE A 546 6.13 0.13 1.16
C ILE A 546 7.42 0.47 1.92
N ILE A 547 7.28 0.94 3.15
CA ILE A 547 8.41 1.29 4.00
C ILE A 547 8.51 0.24 5.11
N ALA A 548 9.63 -0.49 5.17
CA ALA A 548 9.92 -1.40 6.27
C ALA A 548 10.71 -0.67 7.36
N PHE A 549 10.35 -0.91 8.61
CA PHE A 549 11.08 -0.41 9.78
C PHE A 549 11.46 -1.58 10.68
N ASP A 550 12.72 -1.65 11.04
CA ASP A 550 13.25 -2.62 12.00
C ASP A 550 13.28 -1.99 13.41
N PRO A 551 12.42 -2.44 14.35
CA PRO A 551 12.37 -1.87 15.69
C PRO A 551 13.65 -2.03 16.53
N GLU A 552 14.52 -2.99 16.18
CA GLU A 552 15.76 -3.24 16.94
C GLU A 552 16.88 -2.29 16.52
N THR A 553 16.97 -2.00 15.22
CA THR A 553 18.02 -1.12 14.67
C THR A 553 17.52 0.29 14.40
N GLU A 554 16.22 0.52 14.49
CA GLU A 554 15.53 1.77 14.14
C GLU A 554 15.80 2.22 12.70
N ALA A 555 16.09 1.28 11.80
CA ALA A 555 16.41 1.53 10.41
C ALA A 555 15.18 1.41 9.53
N PHE A 556 15.06 2.31 8.56
CA PHE A 556 14.07 2.25 7.49
C PHE A 556 14.66 1.70 6.21
N VAL A 557 13.85 0.97 5.44
CA VAL A 557 14.12 0.56 4.06
C VAL A 557 12.87 0.89 3.23
N THR A 558 13.04 1.63 2.13
CA THR A 558 11.92 2.05 1.28
C THR A 558 11.90 1.24 -0.02
N TYR A 559 10.85 0.45 -0.20
CA TYR A 559 10.61 -0.35 -1.41
C TYR A 559 9.64 0.41 -2.32
N ARG A 560 10.16 1.13 -3.31
CA ARG A 560 9.36 1.95 -4.23
C ARG A 560 8.81 1.12 -5.37
N VAL A 561 7.59 1.46 -5.82
CA VAL A 561 7.03 0.90 -7.04
C VAL A 561 7.35 1.80 -8.24
N PRO A 562 7.46 1.22 -9.44
CA PRO A 562 7.74 2.01 -10.65
C PRO A 562 6.54 2.84 -11.13
N ASN A 563 5.34 2.53 -10.64
CA ASN A 563 4.11 3.17 -11.08
C ASN A 563 3.68 4.24 -10.08
N LEU A 564 3.26 5.41 -10.58
CA LEU A 564 2.67 6.46 -9.77
C LEU A 564 1.22 6.11 -9.40
N GLY A 565 0.75 6.65 -8.28
CA GLY A 565 -0.62 6.42 -7.82
C GLY A 565 -0.80 5.15 -7.00
N PHE A 566 0.25 4.67 -6.34
CA PHE A 566 0.22 3.51 -5.47
C PHE A 566 -0.48 3.84 -4.13
N PHE A 567 -1.78 4.04 -4.19
CA PHE A 567 -2.59 4.34 -3.01
C PHE A 567 -3.08 3.04 -2.37
N THR A 568 -2.36 2.57 -1.35
CA THR A 568 -2.65 1.31 -0.63
C THR A 568 -3.27 1.57 0.73
N ARG A 569 -4.20 0.68 1.15
CA ARG A 569 -4.98 0.81 2.39
C ARG A 569 -4.83 -0.35 3.35
N GLU A 570 -4.51 -1.55 2.86
CA GLU A 570 -4.30 -2.74 3.67
C GLU A 570 -2.95 -3.37 3.33
N LEU A 571 -2.32 -3.97 4.33
CA LEU A 571 -1.09 -4.74 4.21
C LEU A 571 -1.26 -6.05 4.96
N GLU A 572 -0.85 -7.16 4.37
CA GLU A 572 -0.81 -8.47 5.01
C GLU A 572 0.50 -9.20 4.73
N ALA A 573 0.99 -9.99 5.69
CA ALA A 573 2.10 -10.92 5.48
C ALA A 573 1.56 -12.31 5.18
N PHE A 574 1.78 -12.80 3.96
CA PHE A 574 1.35 -14.11 3.51
C PHE A 574 2.36 -14.70 2.53
N ASP A 575 2.60 -16.01 2.62
CA ASP A 575 3.41 -16.77 1.66
C ASP A 575 4.79 -16.14 1.36
N GLY A 576 5.49 -15.71 2.39
CA GLY A 576 6.85 -15.18 2.26
C GLY A 576 6.95 -13.75 1.71
N GLY A 577 5.85 -13.01 1.66
CA GLY A 577 5.82 -11.65 1.15
C GLY A 577 4.83 -10.74 1.86
N ILE A 578 4.91 -9.46 1.54
CA ILE A 578 3.89 -8.47 1.92
C ILE A 578 2.93 -8.28 0.74
N TRP A 579 1.66 -8.46 1.04
CA TRP A 579 0.57 -8.30 0.09
C TRP A 579 -0.20 -7.02 0.35
N THR A 580 -0.63 -6.39 -0.72
CA THR A 580 -1.51 -5.22 -0.68
C THR A 580 -2.35 -5.16 -1.94
N VAL A 581 -3.33 -4.26 -1.94
CA VAL A 581 -4.04 -3.83 -3.13
C VAL A 581 -3.97 -2.32 -3.22
N TYR A 582 -3.88 -1.79 -4.42
CA TYR A 582 -4.02 -0.36 -4.63
C TYR A 582 -5.03 -0.03 -5.73
N SER A 583 -5.62 1.12 -5.60
CA SER A 583 -6.49 1.68 -6.62
C SER A 583 -6.18 3.16 -6.80
N ASN A 584 -6.23 3.60 -8.04
CA ASN A 584 -6.16 5.02 -8.36
C ASN A 584 -7.54 5.64 -8.15
N ASP A 585 -7.77 6.25 -6.99
CA ASP A 585 -8.98 7.01 -6.74
C ASP A 585 -8.71 8.52 -6.95
N PRO A 586 -9.61 9.21 -7.63
CA PRO A 586 -10.77 8.69 -8.34
C PRO A 586 -10.40 8.19 -9.75
N ALA A 587 -10.51 6.91 -9.99
CA ALA A 587 -10.14 6.30 -11.28
C ALA A 587 -10.86 6.97 -12.47
N LYS A 588 -12.12 7.35 -12.28
CA LYS A 588 -12.93 8.06 -13.30
C LYS A 588 -12.48 9.49 -13.57
N HIS A 589 -11.66 10.09 -12.70
CA HIS A 589 -11.14 11.45 -12.83
C HIS A 589 -9.65 11.49 -13.19
N VAL A 590 -9.00 10.35 -13.25
CA VAL A 590 -7.61 10.26 -13.68
C VAL A 590 -7.58 10.38 -15.20
N GLU A 591 -7.24 11.56 -15.71
CA GLU A 591 -6.79 11.66 -17.09
C GLU A 591 -5.47 10.88 -17.22
N LYS A 592 -5.25 10.35 -18.42
CA LYS A 592 -4.01 9.64 -18.73
C LYS A 592 -2.81 10.54 -18.40
N ASP A 593 -2.17 10.26 -17.29
CA ASP A 593 -0.81 10.70 -17.07
C ASP A 593 0.07 9.84 -17.98
N PRO A 594 0.88 10.43 -18.86
CA PRO A 594 1.77 9.65 -19.73
C PRO A 594 2.74 8.76 -18.94
N ASN A 595 2.97 9.07 -17.65
CA ASN A 595 3.79 8.27 -16.75
C ASN A 595 2.99 7.27 -15.91
N GLN A 596 1.67 7.28 -15.99
CA GLN A 596 0.80 6.25 -15.44
C GLN A 596 0.37 5.30 -16.55
N GLU A 597 0.62 4.02 -16.32
CA GLU A 597 -0.09 2.99 -17.06
C GLU A 597 -1.59 3.07 -16.72
N ALA A 598 -2.43 2.46 -17.57
CA ALA A 598 -3.87 2.47 -17.37
C ALA A 598 -4.23 2.29 -15.88
N PRO A 599 -5.10 3.14 -15.33
CA PRO A 599 -5.40 3.19 -13.89
C PRO A 599 -6.28 1.99 -13.45
N VAL A 600 -5.85 0.79 -13.76
CA VAL A 600 -6.51 -0.44 -13.31
C VAL A 600 -5.96 -0.82 -11.95
N PRO A 601 -6.81 -1.06 -10.95
CA PRO A 601 -6.37 -1.54 -9.64
C PRO A 601 -5.59 -2.85 -9.75
N ARG A 602 -4.67 -3.08 -8.81
CA ARG A 602 -3.84 -4.28 -8.79
C ARG A 602 -3.72 -4.85 -7.39
N VAL A 603 -3.78 -6.17 -7.31
CA VAL A 603 -3.23 -6.93 -6.19
C VAL A 603 -1.72 -6.97 -6.35
N VAL A 604 -0.99 -6.83 -5.26
CA VAL A 604 0.47 -6.65 -5.27
C VAL A 604 1.12 -7.51 -4.21
N ARG A 605 2.25 -8.12 -4.56
CA ARG A 605 3.12 -8.86 -3.65
C ARG A 605 4.53 -8.31 -3.72
N PHE A 606 5.09 -8.00 -2.56
CA PHE A 606 6.51 -7.74 -2.38
C PHE A 606 7.18 -8.96 -1.77
N GLU A 607 8.18 -9.51 -2.45
CA GLU A 607 9.02 -10.59 -1.97
C GLU A 607 10.40 -10.03 -1.66
N PHE A 608 10.89 -10.27 -0.45
CA PHE A 608 12.19 -9.80 -0.01
C PHE A 608 13.20 -10.95 -0.03
N PRO A 609 14.49 -10.70 -0.32
CA PRO A 609 15.52 -11.72 -0.24
C PRO A 609 15.63 -12.23 1.20
N LYS A 610 15.75 -13.55 1.32
CA LYS A 610 15.96 -14.23 2.62
C LYS A 610 17.37 -14.04 3.13
#